data_f642068135a6f6393e01f2875f9d4411
#
_entry.id   f642068135a6f6393e01f2875f9d4411
#
_cell.length_a   1.000
_cell.length_b   1.000
_cell.length_c   1.000
_cell.angle_alpha   90.00
_cell.angle_beta   90.00
_cell.angle_gamma   90.00
#
_symmetry.space_group_name_H-M   'P 1'
#
loop_
_entity.id
_entity.type
_entity.pdbx_description
1 polymer ?
#
loop_
_entity_poly.entity_id
_entity_poly.type
_entity_poly.pdbx_seq_one_letter_code
_entity_poly.pdbx_strand_id
1 'polypeptide(L)'
;MKAKSVLEVIGNTPHVRINRLFGDKNVEVWMKQERANPGGSIKDRIALAMIEDAERKGLLNEDSVIVEPTSGNTGVAWRWWPP
;
A
#
# COMPACT_ATOMS: atom_id res chain seq x y z
N MET A 1 4.60 -15.30 -7.83
CA MET A 1 3.33 -15.11 -7.10
C MET A 1 2.20 -14.94 -8.10
N LYS A 2 1.07 -15.56 -7.83
CA LYS A 2 -0.16 -15.33 -8.60
C LYS A 2 -1.20 -14.70 -7.68
N ALA A 3 -1.77 -13.58 -8.09
CA ALA A 3 -2.78 -12.87 -7.33
C ALA A 3 -4.09 -12.78 -8.12
N LYS A 4 -5.21 -12.90 -7.43
CA LYS A 4 -6.55 -12.83 -8.04
C LYS A 4 -7.03 -11.40 -8.26
N SER A 5 -6.47 -10.45 -7.52
CA SER A 5 -6.76 -9.04 -7.69
C SER A 5 -5.54 -8.21 -7.31
N VAL A 6 -5.53 -6.94 -7.74
CA VAL A 6 -4.47 -6.01 -7.37
C VAL A 6 -4.37 -5.80 -5.85
N LEU A 7 -5.46 -5.98 -5.12
CA LEU A 7 -5.48 -5.81 -3.67
C LEU A 7 -4.61 -6.84 -2.95
N GLU A 8 -4.49 -8.04 -3.51
CA GLU A 8 -3.62 -9.09 -2.94
C GLU A 8 -2.14 -8.78 -3.10
N VAL A 9 -1.79 -7.85 -3.97
CA VAL A 9 -0.40 -7.44 -4.21
C VAL A 9 0.06 -6.37 -3.21
N ILE A 10 -0.87 -5.73 -2.51
CA ILE A 10 -0.55 -4.70 -1.53
C ILE A 10 0.18 -5.32 -0.33
N GLY A 11 1.28 -4.72 0.05
CA GLY A 11 2.09 -5.20 1.16
C GLY A 11 3.14 -6.21 0.71
N ASN A 12 3.72 -6.92 1.67
CA ASN A 12 4.78 -7.90 1.45
C ASN A 12 5.91 -7.35 0.56
N THR A 13 6.23 -6.08 0.76
CA THR A 13 7.24 -5.37 -0.03
C THR A 13 8.64 -5.85 0.34
N PRO A 14 9.58 -5.84 -0.63
CA PRO A 14 10.91 -6.38 -0.38
C PRO A 14 11.75 -5.49 0.54
N HIS A 15 12.63 -6.13 1.30
CA HIS A 15 13.70 -5.46 2.02
C HIS A 15 14.96 -5.56 1.19
N VAL A 16 15.58 -4.44 0.91
CA VAL A 16 16.79 -4.37 0.10
C VAL A 16 17.93 -3.82 0.95
N ARG A 17 19.04 -4.55 1.00
CA ARG A 17 20.21 -4.11 1.75
C ARG A 17 20.87 -2.91 1.07
N ILE A 18 21.23 -1.92 1.88
CA ILE A 18 21.97 -0.75 1.39
C ILE A 18 23.45 -1.03 1.57
N ASN A 19 24.16 -1.21 0.44
CA ASN A 19 25.56 -1.64 0.47
C ASN A 19 26.58 -0.52 0.25
N ARG A 20 26.23 0.50 -0.52
CA ARG A 20 27.20 1.53 -0.92
C ARG A 20 27.35 2.67 0.07
N LEU A 21 26.26 3.05 0.72
CA LEU A 21 26.27 4.20 1.64
C LEU A 21 26.74 3.84 3.05
N PHE A 22 26.63 2.56 3.42
CA PHE A 22 26.94 2.08 4.76
C PHE A 22 27.88 0.89 4.64
N GLY A 23 29.18 1.17 4.50
CA GLY A 23 30.21 0.15 4.28
C GLY A 23 30.73 -0.54 5.53
N ASP A 24 30.23 -0.21 6.71
CA ASP A 24 30.65 -0.86 7.95
C ASP A 24 30.12 -2.29 8.00
N LYS A 25 31.04 -3.26 8.11
CA LYS A 25 30.70 -4.69 8.16
C LYS A 25 29.95 -5.10 9.42
N ASN A 26 30.00 -4.28 10.46
CA ASN A 26 29.32 -4.56 11.74
C ASN A 26 27.89 -4.03 11.78
N VAL A 27 27.46 -3.29 10.73
CA VAL A 27 26.14 -2.69 10.66
C VAL A 27 25.49 -3.08 9.36
N GLU A 28 24.27 -3.58 9.45
CA GLU A 28 23.42 -3.85 8.29
C GLU A 28 22.27 -2.85 8.27
N VAL A 29 22.08 -2.21 7.12
CA VAL A 29 20.95 -1.28 6.91
C VAL A 29 20.11 -1.82 5.77
N TRP A 30 18.83 -2.03 6.04
CA TRP A 30 17.87 -2.56 5.07
C TRP A 30 16.77 -1.53 4.83
N MET A 31 16.40 -1.37 3.57
CA MET A 31 15.32 -0.47 3.16
C MET A 31 14.12 -1.29 2.72
N LYS A 32 12.98 -1.03 3.36
CA LYS A 32 11.72 -1.62 2.93
C LYS A 32 11.17 -0.80 1.78
N GLN A 33 11.03 -1.43 0.61
CA GLN A 33 10.64 -0.71 -0.60
C GLN A 33 9.12 -0.63 -0.76
N GLU A 34 8.51 0.34 -0.11
CA GLU A 34 7.05 0.53 -0.19
C GLU A 34 6.58 1.05 -1.55
N ARG A 35 7.47 1.55 -2.39
CA ARG A 35 7.17 1.89 -3.78
C ARG A 35 6.75 0.67 -4.61
N ALA A 36 7.05 -0.54 -4.13
CA ALA A 36 6.66 -1.77 -4.82
C ALA A 36 5.18 -2.13 -4.64
N ASN A 37 4.43 -1.40 -3.81
CA ASN A 37 2.98 -1.51 -3.77
C ASN A 37 2.37 -1.07 -5.11
N PRO A 38 1.19 -1.60 -5.49
CA PRO A 38 0.55 -1.26 -6.78
C PRO A 38 0.36 0.24 -7.02
N GLY A 39 0.03 1.02 -5.99
CA GLY A 39 -0.10 2.47 -6.08
C GLY A 39 1.21 3.22 -5.88
N GLY A 40 2.29 2.52 -5.64
CA GLY A 40 3.64 3.09 -5.57
C GLY A 40 4.05 3.64 -4.22
N SER A 41 3.31 3.39 -3.14
CA SER A 41 3.68 3.89 -1.81
C SER A 41 3.08 3.07 -0.68
N ILE A 42 3.48 3.39 0.55
CA ILE A 42 2.90 2.81 1.77
C ILE A 42 1.41 3.12 1.92
N LYS A 43 0.90 4.12 1.23
CA LYS A 43 -0.50 4.57 1.35
C LYS A 43 -1.50 3.55 0.82
N ASP A 44 -1.08 2.62 -0.02
CA ASP A 44 -1.91 1.49 -0.43
C ASP A 44 -2.40 0.69 0.77
N ARG A 45 -1.53 0.47 1.75
CA ARG A 45 -1.88 -0.26 2.98
C ARG A 45 -2.97 0.45 3.77
N ILE A 46 -2.84 1.76 3.93
CA ILE A 46 -3.80 2.58 4.67
C ILE A 46 -5.15 2.60 3.96
N ALA A 47 -5.12 2.82 2.64
CA ALA A 47 -6.34 2.88 1.83
C ALA A 47 -7.11 1.56 1.89
N LEU A 48 -6.42 0.44 1.73
CA LEU A 48 -7.03 -0.89 1.83
C LEU A 48 -7.67 -1.11 3.20
N ALA A 49 -6.94 -0.78 4.27
CA ALA A 49 -7.43 -0.95 5.64
C ALA A 49 -8.69 -0.12 5.91
N MET A 50 -8.72 1.12 5.45
CA MET A 50 -9.89 1.99 5.63
C MET A 50 -11.12 1.46 4.88
N ILE A 51 -10.94 1.02 3.65
CA ILE A 51 -12.02 0.48 2.82
C ILE A 51 -12.57 -0.82 3.42
N GLU A 52 -11.70 -1.76 3.76
CA GLU A 52 -12.11 -3.03 4.35
C GLU A 52 -12.80 -2.84 5.70
N ASP A 53 -12.34 -1.90 6.51
CA ASP A 53 -12.97 -1.60 7.79
C ASP A 53 -14.38 -1.01 7.59
N ALA A 54 -14.51 -0.09 6.65
CA ALA A 54 -15.80 0.51 6.32
C ALA A 54 -16.80 -0.53 5.75
N GLU A 55 -16.34 -1.45 4.91
CA GLU A 55 -17.17 -2.53 4.40
C GLU A 55 -17.64 -3.44 5.53
N ARG A 56 -16.73 -3.83 6.42
CA ARG A 56 -17.00 -4.70 7.54
C ARG A 56 -18.05 -4.12 8.49
N LYS A 57 -18.05 -2.78 8.63
CA LYS A 57 -19.01 -2.04 9.44
C LYS A 57 -20.33 -1.74 8.71
N GLY A 58 -20.45 -2.14 7.44
CA GLY A 58 -21.63 -1.90 6.63
C GLY A 58 -21.79 -0.45 6.17
N LEU A 59 -20.69 0.36 6.20
CA LEU A 59 -20.73 1.77 5.79
C LEU A 59 -20.56 1.96 4.28
N LEU A 60 -20.10 0.94 3.58
CA LEU A 60 -19.88 0.97 2.13
C LEU A 60 -20.72 -0.09 1.43
N ASN A 61 -21.30 0.28 0.29
CA ASN A 61 -21.99 -0.62 -0.62
C ASN A 61 -21.73 -0.17 -2.07
N GLU A 62 -22.35 -0.82 -3.05
CA GLU A 62 -22.14 -0.53 -4.47
C GLU A 62 -22.46 0.90 -4.87
N ASP A 63 -23.39 1.55 -4.17
CA ASP A 63 -23.83 2.91 -4.47
C ASP A 63 -23.07 3.98 -3.70
N SER A 64 -22.13 3.57 -2.85
CA SER A 64 -21.35 4.50 -2.03
C SER A 64 -20.35 5.32 -2.86
N VAL A 65 -20.16 6.58 -2.45
CA VAL A 65 -19.18 7.48 -3.05
C VAL A 65 -18.17 7.86 -1.97
N ILE A 66 -16.89 7.73 -2.28
CA ILE A 66 -15.82 8.12 -1.36
C ILE A 66 -15.45 9.57 -1.63
N VAL A 67 -15.60 10.41 -0.59
CA VAL A 67 -15.19 11.81 -0.65
C VAL A 67 -14.10 12.04 0.39
N GLU A 68 -12.91 12.37 -0.06
CA GLU A 68 -11.75 12.55 0.82
C GLU A 68 -10.84 13.66 0.28
N PRO A 69 -10.48 14.64 1.11
CA PRO A 69 -9.50 15.64 0.72
C PRO A 69 -8.10 15.05 0.83
N THR A 70 -7.63 14.46 -0.24
CA THR A 70 -6.28 13.92 -0.32
C THR A 70 -5.50 14.60 -1.43
N SER A 71 -4.24 14.94 -1.15
CA SER A 71 -3.35 15.57 -2.12
C SER A 71 -2.24 14.64 -2.58
N GLY A 72 -2.28 13.36 -2.21
CA GLY A 72 -1.16 12.47 -2.44
C GLY A 72 -1.52 11.01 -2.65
N ASN A 73 -0.62 10.16 -2.20
CA ASN A 73 -0.64 8.72 -2.51
C ASN A 73 -1.82 7.95 -1.93
N THR A 74 -2.47 8.44 -0.88
CA THR A 74 -3.69 7.82 -0.37
C THR A 74 -4.80 7.89 -1.42
N GLY A 75 -4.98 9.04 -2.07
CA GLY A 75 -5.95 9.20 -3.16
C GLY A 75 -5.60 8.35 -4.37
N VAL A 76 -4.30 8.23 -4.69
CA VAL A 76 -3.84 7.34 -5.76
C VAL A 76 -4.22 5.90 -5.45
N ALA A 77 -4.03 5.44 -4.21
CA ALA A 77 -4.35 4.08 -3.81
C ALA A 77 -5.86 3.79 -3.91
N TRP A 78 -6.72 4.73 -3.57
CA TRP A 78 -8.16 4.53 -3.59
C TRP A 78 -8.75 4.28 -4.97
N ARG A 79 -8.07 4.66 -6.03
CA ARG A 79 -8.55 4.36 -7.39
C ARG A 79 -8.55 2.86 -7.73
N TRP A 80 -7.89 2.05 -6.91
CA TRP A 80 -7.93 0.59 -7.06
C TRP A 80 -9.24 -0.02 -6.55
N TRP A 81 -10.11 0.78 -5.99
CA TRP A 81 -11.38 0.34 -5.47
C TRP A 81 -12.54 0.81 -6.34
N PRO A 82 -13.55 -0.03 -6.67
CA PRO A 82 -13.55 -1.50 -6.45
C PRO A 82 -12.54 -2.19 -7.35
N PRO A 83 -12.01 -3.32 -6.90
CA PRO A 83 -11.00 -4.05 -7.66
C PRO A 83 -11.54 -4.69 -8.93
#